data_06fd8cb533834464d7730f948d9997a2
#
_entry.id   06fd8cb533834464d7730f948d9997a2
#
_cell.length_a   1.000
_cell.length_b   1.000
_cell.length_c   1.000
_cell.angle_alpha   90.00
_cell.angle_beta   90.00
_cell.angle_gamma   90.00
#
_symmetry.space_group_name_H-M   'P 1'
#
loop_
_entity.id
_entity.type
_entity.pdbx_description
1 polymer ?
#
loop_
_entity_poly.entity_id
_entity_poly.type
_entity_poly.pdbx_seq_one_letter_code
_entity_poly.pdbx_strand_id
1 'polypeptide(L)'
;MKYLVIIIIFLSLVACNKTSAPDCIKTKGNVIESTRELDNFNRVILRDMIDLKVIQDQSNFLKIRAGENIIPKIVTKVENNELLIEDNNRCNFIRDLEERITIELHTSGFRDLEVYGSGDISFKNPMIVPVFNMDAFETNAKHDINVQTDSCKIKYHIGGNDLILEGTSNYLFLFNLGNNWMRAEGLTSSLTHISSDSSGDVFVNVQNTLLYEIHQTGNIYYQGIPDTIITLEHSGSGNIISL
;
A
#
# COMPACT_ATOMS: atom_id res chain seq x y z
N MET A 1 -16.31 -51.60 32.88
CA MET A 1 -15.33 -51.00 31.95
C MET A 1 -15.90 -50.61 30.59
N LYS A 2 -16.68 -51.43 29.88
CA LYS A 2 -17.23 -51.03 28.55
C LYS A 2 -18.09 -49.76 28.55
N TYR A 3 -18.93 -49.55 29.55
CA TYR A 3 -19.80 -48.36 29.66
C TYR A 3 -19.04 -47.07 30.03
N LEU A 4 -17.91 -47.18 30.74
CA LEU A 4 -17.07 -46.03 31.10
C LEU A 4 -16.37 -45.45 29.85
N VAL A 5 -15.93 -46.30 28.95
CA VAL A 5 -15.32 -45.89 27.68
C VAL A 5 -16.31 -45.20 26.75
N ILE A 6 -17.57 -45.69 26.71
CA ILE A 6 -18.66 -45.06 25.91
C ILE A 6 -19.02 -43.68 26.45
N ILE A 7 -19.06 -43.49 27.79
CA ILE A 7 -19.31 -42.19 28.41
C ILE A 7 -18.19 -41.19 28.13
N ILE A 8 -16.93 -41.61 28.14
CA ILE A 8 -15.78 -40.74 27.83
C ILE A 8 -15.81 -40.33 26.36
N ILE A 9 -16.17 -41.22 25.42
CA ILE A 9 -16.32 -40.90 24.00
C ILE A 9 -17.50 -39.93 23.77
N PHE A 10 -18.59 -40.04 24.50
CA PHE A 10 -19.74 -39.13 24.40
C PHE A 10 -19.47 -37.76 24.98
N LEU A 11 -18.67 -37.64 26.05
CA LEU A 11 -18.26 -36.35 26.62
C LEU A 11 -17.28 -35.59 25.71
N SER A 12 -16.48 -36.30 24.92
CA SER A 12 -15.55 -35.65 23.97
C SER A 12 -16.26 -35.02 22.74
N LEU A 13 -17.47 -35.42 22.44
CA LEU A 13 -18.25 -34.88 21.31
C LEU A 13 -19.00 -33.59 21.62
N VAL A 14 -19.15 -33.19 22.89
CA VAL A 14 -19.86 -31.96 23.30
C VAL A 14 -18.93 -30.75 23.44
N ALA A 15 -17.60 -30.93 23.36
CA ALA A 15 -16.62 -29.88 23.62
C ALA A 15 -16.27 -28.97 22.42
N CYS A 16 -16.90 -29.17 21.25
CA CYS A 16 -16.69 -28.27 20.10
C CYS A 16 -17.71 -27.16 20.03
N ASN A 17 -17.63 -26.21 20.95
CA ASN A 17 -18.26 -24.91 20.73
C ASN A 17 -17.43 -24.17 19.66
N LYS A 18 -18.01 -23.93 18.48
CA LYS A 18 -17.36 -23.22 17.34
C LYS A 18 -16.75 -21.87 17.72
N THR A 19 -17.24 -21.23 18.79
CA THR A 19 -16.77 -19.94 19.28
C THR A 19 -15.46 -20.01 20.06
N SER A 20 -15.10 -21.15 20.66
CA SER A 20 -13.89 -21.35 21.46
C SER A 20 -12.77 -22.12 20.74
N ALA A 21 -12.96 -22.47 19.45
CA ALA A 21 -11.92 -23.12 18.67
C ALA A 21 -10.68 -22.21 18.56
N PRO A 22 -9.44 -22.77 18.63
CA PRO A 22 -8.23 -22.02 18.34
C PRO A 22 -8.30 -21.37 16.95
N ASP A 23 -7.78 -20.16 16.82
CA ASP A 23 -7.86 -19.38 15.58
C ASP A 23 -7.40 -20.14 14.33
N CYS A 24 -6.38 -20.97 14.45
CA CYS A 24 -5.85 -21.78 13.34
C CYS A 24 -6.82 -22.86 12.82
N ILE A 25 -7.89 -23.16 13.55
CA ILE A 25 -8.91 -24.17 13.16
C ILE A 25 -10.19 -23.49 12.66
N LYS A 26 -10.34 -22.20 12.92
CA LYS A 26 -11.51 -21.44 12.42
C LYS A 26 -11.37 -21.17 10.92
N THR A 27 -12.41 -21.43 10.17
CA THR A 27 -12.54 -20.95 8.78
C THR A 27 -12.64 -19.42 8.77
N LYS A 28 -12.45 -18.78 7.62
CA LYS A 28 -12.68 -17.34 7.45
C LYS A 28 -14.11 -16.90 7.80
N GLY A 29 -15.08 -17.81 7.70
CA GLY A 29 -16.51 -17.52 7.80
C GLY A 29 -17.06 -16.85 6.55
N ASN A 30 -18.28 -16.33 6.63
CA ASN A 30 -18.88 -15.56 5.53
C ASN A 30 -18.18 -14.22 5.38
N VAL A 31 -18.08 -13.74 4.14
CA VAL A 31 -17.57 -12.39 3.89
C VAL A 31 -18.62 -11.38 4.30
N ILE A 32 -18.25 -10.49 5.17
CA ILE A 32 -19.10 -9.40 5.67
C ILE A 32 -18.37 -8.06 5.59
N GLU A 33 -19.11 -6.99 5.77
CA GLU A 33 -18.56 -5.64 5.89
C GLU A 33 -18.73 -5.13 7.31
N SER A 34 -17.73 -4.38 7.78
CA SER A 34 -17.72 -3.71 9.09
C SER A 34 -17.21 -2.29 8.92
N THR A 35 -17.99 -1.31 9.37
CA THR A 35 -17.58 0.09 9.36
C THR A 35 -17.01 0.50 10.72
N ARG A 36 -15.95 1.30 10.69
CA ARG A 36 -15.33 1.89 11.88
C ARG A 36 -15.10 3.37 11.67
N GLU A 37 -15.61 4.19 12.57
CA GLU A 37 -15.32 5.62 12.63
C GLU A 37 -13.88 5.84 13.07
N LEU A 38 -13.24 6.88 12.55
CA LEU A 38 -11.87 7.22 12.84
C LEU A 38 -11.76 8.65 13.37
N ASP A 39 -10.89 8.85 14.34
CA ASP A 39 -10.40 10.18 14.69
C ASP A 39 -9.56 10.77 13.55
N ASN A 40 -9.25 12.07 13.63
CA ASN A 40 -8.38 12.70 12.66
C ASN A 40 -6.96 12.12 12.68
N PHE A 41 -6.40 11.90 11.51
CA PHE A 41 -5.04 11.44 11.34
C PHE A 41 -4.39 12.17 10.15
N ASN A 42 -3.06 12.14 10.11
CA ASN A 42 -2.26 12.75 9.06
C ASN A 42 -1.23 11.77 8.47
N ARG A 43 -1.14 10.58 9.05
CA ARG A 43 -0.28 9.49 8.63
C ARG A 43 -1.03 8.17 8.66
N VAL A 44 -0.78 7.32 7.69
CA VAL A 44 -1.31 5.95 7.60
C VAL A 44 -0.13 4.98 7.59
N ILE A 45 -0.18 3.97 8.46
CA ILE A 45 0.71 2.82 8.45
C ILE A 45 -0.10 1.60 8.06
N LEU A 46 0.22 1.04 6.91
CA LEU A 46 -0.41 -0.17 6.37
C LEU A 46 0.56 -1.34 6.47
N ARG A 47 0.13 -2.41 7.12
CA ARG A 47 0.91 -3.65 7.27
C ARG A 47 0.17 -4.85 6.70
N ASP A 48 0.93 -5.92 6.48
CA ASP A 48 0.40 -7.21 6.04
C ASP A 48 -0.19 -7.20 4.61
N MET A 49 -0.98 -8.21 4.28
CA MET A 49 -1.58 -8.40 2.97
C MET A 49 -3.01 -7.84 2.95
N ILE A 50 -3.12 -6.52 3.02
CA ILE A 50 -4.40 -5.79 3.04
C ILE A 50 -4.49 -4.89 1.82
N ASP A 51 -5.51 -5.09 0.98
CA ASP A 51 -5.80 -4.18 -0.13
C ASP A 51 -6.45 -2.90 0.42
N LEU A 52 -5.87 -1.75 0.08
CA LEU A 52 -6.33 -0.44 0.53
C LEU A 52 -6.92 0.37 -0.63
N LYS A 53 -8.17 0.75 -0.52
CA LYS A 53 -8.84 1.70 -1.41
C LYS A 53 -9.01 3.01 -0.68
N VAL A 54 -8.44 4.08 -1.20
CA VAL A 54 -8.52 5.41 -0.59
C VAL A 54 -9.52 6.26 -1.36
N ILE A 55 -10.42 6.90 -0.63
CA ILE A 55 -11.41 7.85 -1.15
C ILE A 55 -11.27 9.13 -0.34
N GLN A 56 -10.87 10.22 -1.00
CA GLN A 56 -10.91 11.52 -0.35
C GLN A 56 -12.34 12.07 -0.36
N ASP A 57 -12.87 12.32 0.81
CA ASP A 57 -14.14 13.03 1.04
C ASP A 57 -14.07 13.82 2.38
N GLN A 58 -15.21 14.26 2.91
CA GLN A 58 -15.24 15.06 4.14
C GLN A 58 -15.36 14.22 5.43
N SER A 59 -15.31 12.90 5.32
CA SER A 59 -15.48 11.97 6.45
C SER A 59 -14.17 11.26 6.78
N ASN A 60 -14.10 10.73 8.02
CA ASN A 60 -13.01 9.87 8.43
C ASN A 60 -13.61 8.57 8.99
N PHE A 61 -13.71 7.55 8.13
CA PHE A 61 -14.12 6.20 8.52
C PHE A 61 -13.51 5.18 7.57
N LEU A 62 -13.55 3.93 7.94
CA LEU A 62 -13.19 2.85 7.03
C LEU A 62 -14.23 1.73 7.02
N LYS A 63 -14.33 1.04 5.88
CA LYS A 63 -15.08 -0.19 5.72
C LYS A 63 -14.12 -1.34 5.51
N ILE A 64 -14.22 -2.36 6.35
CA ILE A 64 -13.45 -3.60 6.24
C ILE A 64 -14.33 -4.65 5.60
N ARG A 65 -13.89 -5.22 4.49
CA ARG A 65 -14.51 -6.38 3.85
C ARG A 65 -13.59 -7.58 4.00
N ALA A 66 -14.02 -8.55 4.81
CA ALA A 66 -13.27 -9.78 5.08
C ALA A 66 -14.19 -10.85 5.67
N GLY A 67 -13.66 -12.03 5.93
CA GLY A 67 -14.40 -13.09 6.63
C GLY A 67 -14.78 -12.66 8.06
N GLU A 68 -15.97 -13.02 8.51
CA GLU A 68 -16.51 -12.67 9.83
C GLU A 68 -15.60 -13.07 11.01
N ASN A 69 -14.83 -14.15 10.85
CA ASN A 69 -13.87 -14.62 11.85
C ASN A 69 -12.50 -13.93 11.78
N ILE A 70 -12.24 -13.13 10.72
CA ILE A 70 -11.01 -12.39 10.49
C ILE A 70 -11.12 -10.96 11.01
N ILE A 71 -12.24 -10.28 10.73
CA ILE A 71 -12.49 -8.87 11.08
C ILE A 71 -12.15 -8.50 12.53
N PRO A 72 -12.48 -9.34 13.56
CA PRO A 72 -12.21 -8.97 14.94
C PRO A 72 -10.73 -8.78 15.29
N LYS A 73 -9.81 -9.27 14.43
CA LYS A 73 -8.36 -9.17 14.63
C LYS A 73 -7.67 -8.20 13.69
N ILE A 74 -8.42 -7.58 12.79
CA ILE A 74 -7.91 -6.46 12.01
C ILE A 74 -7.88 -5.25 12.94
N VAL A 75 -6.69 -4.74 13.19
CA VAL A 75 -6.46 -3.53 13.98
C VAL A 75 -6.61 -2.32 13.06
N THR A 76 -7.38 -1.35 13.51
CA THR A 76 -7.50 -0.02 12.89
C THR A 76 -7.57 0.98 14.03
N LYS A 77 -6.45 1.58 14.37
CA LYS A 77 -6.29 2.42 15.55
C LYS A 77 -5.67 3.76 15.18
N VAL A 78 -6.25 4.85 15.64
CA VAL A 78 -5.67 6.18 15.52
C VAL A 78 -5.02 6.56 16.85
N GLU A 79 -3.73 6.79 16.85
CA GLU A 79 -2.95 7.30 17.98
C GLU A 79 -1.92 8.34 17.49
N ASN A 80 -1.77 9.44 18.19
CA ASN A 80 -0.81 10.50 17.86
C ASN A 80 -0.92 11.00 16.41
N ASN A 81 -2.13 11.14 15.86
CA ASN A 81 -2.42 11.49 14.47
C ASN A 81 -1.96 10.44 13.43
N GLU A 82 -1.76 9.20 13.85
CA GLU A 82 -1.33 8.10 13.01
C GLU A 82 -2.39 6.99 13.01
N LEU A 83 -2.87 6.59 11.84
CA LEU A 83 -3.76 5.45 11.64
C LEU A 83 -2.93 4.20 11.36
N LEU A 84 -2.93 3.26 12.28
CA LEU A 84 -2.37 1.93 12.09
C LEU A 84 -3.45 0.98 11.54
N ILE A 85 -3.13 0.32 10.43
CA ILE A 85 -3.93 -0.75 9.82
C ILE A 85 -3.06 -2.00 9.75
N GLU A 86 -3.44 -3.06 10.48
CA GLU A 86 -2.71 -4.32 10.46
C GLU A 86 -3.62 -5.53 10.70
N ASP A 87 -3.20 -6.70 10.22
CA ASP A 87 -3.88 -7.97 10.41
C ASP A 87 -3.20 -8.83 11.49
N ASN A 88 -3.76 -8.86 12.69
CA ASN A 88 -3.29 -9.69 13.80
C ASN A 88 -3.84 -11.13 13.79
N ASN A 89 -4.40 -11.58 12.67
CA ASN A 89 -4.82 -12.96 12.52
C ASN A 89 -3.60 -13.88 12.41
N ARG A 90 -3.59 -14.93 13.22
CA ARG A 90 -2.59 -15.99 13.13
C ARG A 90 -3.06 -17.07 12.15
N CYS A 91 -2.11 -17.75 11.53
CA CYS A 91 -2.38 -18.92 10.68
C CYS A 91 -3.15 -18.61 9.38
N ASN A 92 -3.01 -17.42 8.83
CA ASN A 92 -3.60 -17.04 7.55
C ASN A 92 -3.18 -17.97 6.41
N PHE A 93 -1.99 -18.61 6.51
CA PHE A 93 -1.49 -19.59 5.54
C PHE A 93 -2.29 -20.91 5.46
N ILE A 94 -3.17 -21.20 6.43
CA ILE A 94 -4.06 -22.38 6.44
C ILE A 94 -5.46 -22.02 5.91
N ARG A 95 -5.80 -20.72 5.95
CA ARG A 95 -7.10 -20.24 5.49
C ARG A 95 -7.05 -20.00 4.00
N ASP A 96 -8.12 -20.38 3.31
CA ASP A 96 -8.27 -20.12 1.90
C ASP A 96 -8.18 -18.61 1.63
N LEU A 97 -7.09 -18.18 0.96
CA LEU A 97 -6.74 -16.78 0.72
C LEU A 97 -7.31 -16.26 -0.62
N GLU A 98 -8.28 -16.96 -1.25
CA GLU A 98 -8.88 -16.49 -2.50
C GLU A 98 -9.53 -15.10 -2.35
N GLU A 99 -9.96 -14.73 -1.14
CA GLU A 99 -10.47 -13.39 -0.85
C GLU A 99 -9.54 -12.64 0.11
N ARG A 100 -8.87 -11.62 -0.42
CA ARG A 100 -8.03 -10.71 0.35
C ARG A 100 -8.87 -9.84 1.29
N ILE A 101 -8.26 -9.42 2.40
CA ILE A 101 -8.82 -8.36 3.24
C ILE A 101 -8.79 -7.07 2.42
N THR A 102 -9.95 -6.44 2.25
CA THR A 102 -10.04 -5.15 1.57
C THR A 102 -10.53 -4.10 2.57
N ILE A 103 -9.83 -2.97 2.61
CA ILE A 103 -10.21 -1.80 3.39
C ILE A 103 -10.48 -0.64 2.45
N GLU A 104 -11.67 -0.04 2.57
CA GLU A 104 -12.04 1.20 1.92
C GLU A 104 -11.92 2.32 2.97
N LEU A 105 -10.93 3.18 2.80
CA LEU A 105 -10.63 4.28 3.71
C LEU A 105 -11.20 5.58 3.13
N HIS A 106 -12.18 6.15 3.82
CA HIS A 106 -12.70 7.48 3.58
C HIS A 106 -11.97 8.48 4.47
N THR A 107 -11.48 9.58 3.90
CA THR A 107 -10.66 10.54 4.62
C THR A 107 -10.71 11.93 4.02
N SER A 108 -10.58 12.96 4.85
CA SER A 108 -10.40 14.34 4.38
C SER A 108 -9.02 14.59 3.76
N GLY A 109 -8.09 13.66 3.94
CA GLY A 109 -6.72 13.69 3.42
C GLY A 109 -5.69 13.35 4.49
N PHE A 110 -4.55 12.84 4.04
CA PHE A 110 -3.37 12.60 4.88
C PHE A 110 -2.10 12.91 4.10
N ARG A 111 -1.00 13.12 4.81
CA ARG A 111 0.28 13.50 4.22
C ARG A 111 1.19 12.30 3.97
N ASP A 112 1.27 11.38 4.94
CA ASP A 112 2.26 10.31 4.94
C ASP A 112 1.59 8.93 4.88
N LEU A 113 2.08 8.07 3.99
CA LEU A 113 1.68 6.67 3.85
C LEU A 113 2.91 5.77 3.97
N GLU A 114 2.96 4.94 4.99
CA GLU A 114 3.98 3.89 5.13
C GLU A 114 3.38 2.52 4.87
N VAL A 115 4.06 1.72 4.06
CA VAL A 115 3.58 0.41 3.62
C VAL A 115 4.61 -0.67 3.96
N TYR A 116 4.17 -1.69 4.70
CA TYR A 116 4.95 -2.85 5.12
C TYR A 116 4.22 -4.15 4.78
N GLY A 117 3.74 -4.28 3.57
CA GLY A 117 2.93 -5.44 3.18
C GLY A 117 2.75 -5.55 1.68
N SER A 118 2.02 -6.59 1.24
CA SER A 118 1.87 -6.95 -0.17
C SER A 118 0.44 -6.73 -0.69
N GLY A 119 -0.36 -5.91 -0.02
CA GLY A 119 -1.68 -5.52 -0.49
C GLY A 119 -1.61 -4.42 -1.55
N ASP A 120 -2.53 -4.48 -2.52
CA ASP A 120 -2.63 -3.45 -3.54
C ASP A 120 -3.24 -2.16 -2.97
N ILE A 121 -2.73 -1.01 -3.42
CA ILE A 121 -3.24 0.30 -3.00
C ILE A 121 -3.85 0.99 -4.21
N SER A 122 -5.05 1.56 -4.06
CA SER A 122 -5.70 2.31 -5.14
C SER A 122 -6.44 3.54 -4.61
N PHE A 123 -6.14 4.69 -5.18
CA PHE A 123 -6.87 5.94 -4.93
C PHE A 123 -8.04 6.04 -5.92
N LYS A 124 -9.25 6.17 -5.41
CA LYS A 124 -10.48 6.16 -6.23
C LYS A 124 -10.83 7.52 -6.79
N ASN A 125 -10.28 8.55 -6.21
CA ASN A 125 -10.33 9.94 -6.68
C ASN A 125 -9.01 10.62 -6.30
N PRO A 126 -8.68 11.78 -6.91
CA PRO A 126 -7.46 12.50 -6.60
C PRO A 126 -7.38 12.88 -5.10
N MET A 127 -6.25 12.59 -4.47
CA MET A 127 -5.90 13.11 -3.14
C MET A 127 -5.36 14.51 -3.29
N ILE A 128 -6.12 15.51 -2.80
CA ILE A 128 -5.76 16.93 -2.87
C ILE A 128 -5.20 17.36 -1.52
N VAL A 129 -3.88 17.43 -1.42
CA VAL A 129 -3.14 17.81 -0.20
C VAL A 129 -1.88 18.58 -0.57
N PRO A 130 -1.38 19.50 0.28
CA PRO A 130 -0.16 20.25 -0.04
C PRO A 130 1.08 19.37 -0.21
N VAL A 131 1.18 18.30 0.58
CA VAL A 131 2.31 17.36 0.57
C VAL A 131 1.79 15.94 0.65
N PHE A 132 2.29 15.07 -0.21
CA PHE A 132 2.06 13.63 -0.16
C PHE A 132 3.39 12.89 -0.18
N ASN A 133 3.63 12.04 0.82
CA ASN A 133 4.79 11.16 0.90
C ASN A 133 4.32 9.71 1.03
N MET A 134 4.99 8.82 0.30
CA MET A 134 4.83 7.38 0.45
C MET A 134 6.19 6.72 0.59
N ASP A 135 6.35 5.90 1.62
CA ASP A 135 7.48 5.02 1.84
C ASP A 135 7.00 3.57 1.86
N ALA A 136 7.51 2.72 0.97
CA ALA A 136 7.17 1.31 0.90
C ALA A 136 8.41 0.45 1.16
N PHE A 137 8.31 -0.47 2.14
CA PHE A 137 9.40 -1.28 2.65
C PHE A 137 9.13 -2.76 2.41
N GLU A 138 10.01 -3.43 1.65
CA GLU A 138 9.93 -4.88 1.38
C GLU A 138 8.57 -5.32 0.79
N THR A 139 8.00 -4.47 -0.07
CA THR A 139 6.68 -4.69 -0.66
C THR A 139 6.77 -5.31 -2.04
N ASN A 140 5.70 -6.00 -2.46
CA ASN A 140 5.56 -6.58 -3.79
C ASN A 140 4.08 -6.48 -4.20
N ALA A 141 3.67 -5.31 -4.65
CA ALA A 141 2.28 -4.94 -4.85
C ALA A 141 2.10 -3.91 -5.95
N LYS A 142 0.87 -3.72 -6.38
CA LYS A 142 0.47 -2.65 -7.28
C LYS A 142 -0.02 -1.45 -6.49
N HIS A 143 0.53 -0.28 -6.79
CA HIS A 143 0.13 0.99 -6.20
C HIS A 143 -0.38 1.93 -7.29
N ASP A 144 -1.68 2.22 -7.27
CA ASP A 144 -2.39 3.09 -8.21
C ASP A 144 -2.80 4.38 -7.47
N ILE A 145 -2.03 5.43 -7.66
CA ILE A 145 -2.06 6.64 -6.84
C ILE A 145 -2.38 7.85 -7.72
N ASN A 146 -3.39 8.62 -7.32
CA ASN A 146 -3.75 9.86 -7.98
C ASN A 146 -3.69 11.01 -6.97
N VAL A 147 -2.84 12.03 -7.24
CA VAL A 147 -2.62 13.15 -6.31
C VAL A 147 -2.59 14.51 -7.02
N GLN A 148 -3.09 15.54 -6.33
CA GLN A 148 -2.87 16.93 -6.69
C GLN A 148 -2.20 17.64 -5.50
N THR A 149 -0.93 18.01 -5.66
CA THR A 149 -0.10 18.41 -4.52
C THR A 149 1.00 19.38 -4.94
N ASP A 150 1.54 20.14 -3.99
CA ASP A 150 2.75 20.94 -4.24
C ASP A 150 4.01 20.07 -4.22
N SER A 151 4.03 19.04 -3.37
CA SER A 151 5.17 18.13 -3.25
C SER A 151 4.71 16.69 -3.11
N CYS A 152 5.16 15.84 -4.03
CA CYS A 152 4.96 14.40 -4.02
C CYS A 152 6.30 13.68 -3.88
N LYS A 153 6.40 12.75 -2.91
CA LYS A 153 7.58 11.90 -2.73
C LYS A 153 7.16 10.46 -2.62
N ILE A 154 7.64 9.62 -3.53
CA ILE A 154 7.41 8.18 -3.50
C ILE A 154 8.77 7.48 -3.36
N LYS A 155 8.91 6.64 -2.34
CA LYS A 155 10.13 5.90 -2.08
C LYS A 155 9.85 4.41 -1.95
N TYR A 156 10.47 3.63 -2.81
CA TYR A 156 10.51 2.19 -2.75
C TYR A 156 11.87 1.74 -2.25
N HIS A 157 11.90 1.21 -1.02
CA HIS A 157 13.16 0.84 -0.36
C HIS A 157 13.68 -0.52 -0.81
N ILE A 158 12.87 -1.54 -0.90
CA ILE A 158 13.22 -2.85 -1.48
C ILE A 158 11.91 -3.51 -1.92
N GLY A 159 11.92 -4.19 -3.06
CA GLY A 159 10.74 -4.91 -3.51
C GLY A 159 10.66 -5.06 -5.02
N GLY A 160 9.49 -5.47 -5.50
CA GLY A 160 9.13 -5.59 -6.90
C GLY A 160 7.76 -4.98 -7.14
N ASN A 161 7.63 -3.67 -6.90
CA ASN A 161 6.36 -2.97 -6.99
C ASN A 161 6.10 -2.44 -8.40
N ASP A 162 4.82 -2.25 -8.69
CA ASP A 162 4.33 -1.58 -9.90
C ASP A 162 3.56 -0.32 -9.50
N LEU A 163 4.17 0.85 -9.69
CA LEU A 163 3.56 2.15 -9.43
C LEU A 163 2.87 2.66 -10.69
N ILE A 164 1.63 3.10 -10.55
CA ILE A 164 0.96 4.01 -11.48
C ILE A 164 0.69 5.28 -10.69
N LEU A 165 1.26 6.40 -11.14
CA LEU A 165 1.12 7.70 -10.48
C LEU A 165 0.54 8.72 -11.43
N GLU A 166 -0.60 9.29 -11.06
CA GLU A 166 -1.35 10.24 -11.87
C GLU A 166 -1.58 11.56 -11.12
N GLY A 167 -1.88 12.62 -11.88
CA GLY A 167 -2.28 13.92 -11.34
C GLY A 167 -1.29 15.04 -11.60
N THR A 168 -1.03 15.89 -10.59
CA THR A 168 -0.15 17.07 -10.72
C THR A 168 0.68 17.31 -9.46
N SER A 169 1.92 17.77 -9.64
CA SER A 169 2.78 18.21 -8.54
C SER A 169 3.75 19.30 -8.98
N ASN A 170 4.07 20.26 -8.12
CA ASN A 170 5.16 21.17 -8.42
C ASN A 170 6.54 20.50 -8.30
N TYR A 171 6.69 19.63 -7.29
CA TYR A 171 7.89 18.85 -7.05
C TYR A 171 7.56 17.36 -6.93
N LEU A 172 8.20 16.54 -7.76
CA LEU A 172 8.15 15.09 -7.70
C LEU A 172 9.52 14.52 -7.32
N PHE A 173 9.58 13.71 -6.27
CA PHE A 173 10.75 12.91 -5.92
C PHE A 173 10.42 11.42 -5.99
N LEU A 174 11.20 10.68 -6.78
CA LEU A 174 11.10 9.23 -6.90
C LEU A 174 12.43 8.60 -6.44
N PHE A 175 12.36 7.79 -5.39
CA PHE A 175 13.44 6.93 -4.96
C PHE A 175 13.08 5.48 -5.28
N ASN A 176 13.91 4.83 -6.11
CA ASN A 176 13.65 3.48 -6.63
C ASN A 176 14.81 2.56 -6.28
N LEU A 177 14.64 1.69 -5.27
CA LEU A 177 15.64 0.68 -4.88
C LEU A 177 15.06 -0.73 -5.05
N GLY A 178 15.74 -1.58 -5.84
CA GLY A 178 15.36 -2.98 -6.03
C GLY A 178 14.94 -3.32 -7.46
N ASN A 179 13.72 -3.80 -7.68
CA ASN A 179 13.21 -4.20 -8.99
C ASN A 179 11.80 -3.63 -9.24
N ASN A 180 11.63 -2.34 -8.96
CA ASN A 180 10.32 -1.72 -9.09
C ASN A 180 10.18 -1.00 -10.43
N TRP A 181 8.94 -1.01 -10.94
CA TRP A 181 8.52 -0.23 -12.10
C TRP A 181 7.76 1.00 -11.62
N MET A 182 8.21 2.19 -12.01
CA MET A 182 7.55 3.44 -11.65
C MET A 182 6.99 4.14 -12.87
N ARG A 183 5.68 4.00 -13.09
CA ARG A 183 4.94 4.67 -14.17
C ARG A 183 4.30 5.93 -13.64
N ALA A 184 5.04 7.02 -13.69
CA ALA A 184 4.62 8.35 -13.24
C ALA A 184 4.41 9.33 -14.40
N GLU A 185 4.34 8.85 -15.63
CA GLU A 185 4.05 9.67 -16.81
C GLU A 185 2.64 10.29 -16.78
N GLY A 186 1.72 9.71 -16.02
CA GLY A 186 0.39 10.28 -15.77
C GLY A 186 0.37 11.47 -14.80
N LEU A 187 1.46 11.70 -14.06
CA LEU A 187 1.59 12.87 -13.20
C LEU A 187 2.47 13.94 -13.87
N THR A 188 1.89 15.11 -14.11
CA THR A 188 2.67 16.25 -14.62
C THR A 188 3.36 16.98 -13.48
N SER A 189 4.69 17.15 -13.57
CA SER A 189 5.49 17.87 -12.58
C SER A 189 6.29 19.02 -13.18
N SER A 190 6.51 20.08 -12.40
CA SER A 190 7.41 21.16 -12.78
C SER A 190 8.87 20.76 -12.61
N LEU A 191 9.20 20.23 -11.45
CA LEU A 191 10.53 19.72 -11.12
C LEU A 191 10.43 18.27 -10.68
N THR A 192 11.18 17.40 -11.36
CA THR A 192 11.32 15.99 -10.98
C THR A 192 12.74 15.68 -10.58
N HIS A 193 12.90 14.98 -9.45
CA HIS A 193 14.15 14.40 -9.01
C HIS A 193 14.00 12.88 -8.89
N ILE A 194 14.84 12.12 -9.58
CA ILE A 194 14.82 10.66 -9.58
C ILE A 194 16.16 10.16 -9.04
N SER A 195 16.12 9.28 -8.04
CA SER A 195 17.27 8.51 -7.60
C SER A 195 16.96 7.03 -7.80
N SER A 196 17.57 6.41 -8.82
CA SER A 196 17.29 5.04 -9.25
C SER A 196 18.46 4.11 -9.00
N ASP A 197 18.29 3.22 -8.02
CA ASP A 197 19.15 2.05 -7.76
C ASP A 197 18.33 0.77 -8.01
N SER A 198 17.79 0.65 -9.22
CA SER A 198 16.82 -0.39 -9.62
C SER A 198 17.14 -0.95 -10.97
N SER A 199 16.73 -2.21 -11.22
CA SER A 199 16.68 -2.81 -12.55
C SER A 199 15.37 -2.51 -13.29
N GLY A 200 14.33 -2.06 -12.60
CA GLY A 200 13.08 -1.64 -13.23
C GLY A 200 13.14 -0.20 -13.72
N ASP A 201 12.37 0.08 -14.74
CA ASP A 201 12.35 1.38 -15.41
C ASP A 201 11.47 2.41 -14.67
N VAL A 202 11.79 3.69 -14.89
CA VAL A 202 11.06 4.84 -14.38
C VAL A 202 10.54 5.68 -15.53
N PHE A 203 9.26 6.03 -15.54
CA PHE A 203 8.61 6.87 -16.55
C PHE A 203 8.08 8.13 -15.87
N VAL A 204 8.35 9.32 -16.44
CA VAL A 204 7.95 10.60 -15.86
C VAL A 204 7.47 11.60 -16.92
N ASN A 205 6.70 12.61 -16.49
CA ASN A 205 6.28 13.75 -17.31
C ASN A 205 6.74 15.05 -16.65
N VAL A 206 7.75 15.68 -17.23
CA VAL A 206 8.48 16.82 -16.64
C VAL A 206 8.35 18.06 -17.51
N GLN A 207 8.03 19.20 -16.90
CA GLN A 207 7.83 20.45 -17.64
C GLN A 207 9.07 21.34 -17.64
N ASN A 208 9.76 21.53 -16.51
CA ASN A 208 10.83 22.51 -16.40
C ASN A 208 12.19 21.86 -16.11
N THR A 209 12.31 21.07 -15.04
CA THR A 209 13.63 20.57 -14.61
C THR A 209 13.57 19.09 -14.27
N LEU A 210 14.48 18.31 -14.84
CA LEU A 210 14.71 16.90 -14.51
C LEU A 210 16.11 16.75 -13.87
N LEU A 211 16.15 16.32 -12.61
CA LEU A 211 17.35 15.88 -11.90
C LEU A 211 17.33 14.37 -11.81
N TYR A 212 18.46 13.69 -12.09
CA TYR A 212 18.46 12.24 -11.99
C TYR A 212 19.79 11.64 -11.55
N GLU A 213 19.66 10.48 -10.91
CA GLU A 213 20.74 9.56 -10.57
C GLU A 213 20.38 8.16 -11.08
N ILE A 214 21.33 7.46 -11.72
CA ILE A 214 21.19 6.08 -12.20
C ILE A 214 22.36 5.26 -11.66
N HIS A 215 22.05 4.27 -10.79
CA HIS A 215 23.07 3.41 -10.15
C HIS A 215 23.04 1.97 -10.66
N GLN A 216 21.96 1.53 -11.33
CA GLN A 216 21.75 0.17 -11.82
C GLN A 216 21.42 0.15 -13.33
N THR A 217 20.65 -0.87 -13.77
CA THR A 217 20.37 -1.13 -15.19
C THR A 217 19.06 -0.53 -15.69
N GLY A 218 18.14 -0.12 -14.78
CA GLY A 218 16.86 0.46 -15.14
C GLY A 218 17.01 1.80 -15.86
N ASN A 219 16.19 2.01 -16.89
CA ASN A 219 16.18 3.25 -17.64
C ASN A 219 15.23 4.28 -17.03
N ILE A 220 15.49 5.55 -17.34
CA ILE A 220 14.57 6.65 -17.07
C ILE A 220 14.02 7.15 -18.40
N TYR A 221 12.71 7.01 -18.58
CA TYR A 221 11.98 7.54 -19.73
C TYR A 221 11.27 8.82 -19.30
N TYR A 222 11.43 9.89 -20.08
CA TYR A 222 10.73 11.14 -19.80
C TYR A 222 9.97 11.65 -21.00
N GLN A 223 8.81 12.20 -20.75
CA GLN A 223 8.02 13.00 -21.68
C GLN A 223 7.90 14.43 -21.16
N GLY A 224 7.44 15.35 -22.01
CA GLY A 224 7.46 16.78 -21.74
C GLY A 224 8.64 17.44 -22.43
N ILE A 225 8.86 18.72 -22.16
CA ILE A 225 9.95 19.52 -22.75
C ILE A 225 10.67 20.24 -21.60
N PRO A 226 11.44 19.53 -20.75
CA PRO A 226 12.15 20.18 -19.67
C PRO A 226 13.21 21.16 -20.20
N ASP A 227 13.23 22.37 -19.65
CA ASP A 227 14.24 23.40 -19.98
C ASP A 227 15.64 22.96 -19.56
N THR A 228 15.72 22.14 -18.49
CA THR A 228 16.97 21.71 -17.88
C THR A 228 16.95 20.25 -17.51
N ILE A 229 17.99 19.52 -17.90
CA ILE A 229 18.24 18.13 -17.47
C ILE A 229 19.62 18.10 -16.81
N ILE A 230 19.67 17.67 -15.55
CA ILE A 230 20.89 17.62 -14.76
C ILE A 230 21.15 16.20 -14.29
N THR A 231 22.29 15.66 -14.67
CA THR A 231 22.82 14.40 -14.14
C THR A 231 23.52 14.69 -12.83
N LEU A 232 23.00 14.15 -11.73
CA LEU A 232 23.64 14.22 -10.41
C LEU A 232 24.67 13.10 -10.26
N GLU A 233 24.28 11.87 -10.64
CA GLU A 233 25.16 10.70 -10.69
C GLU A 233 24.71 9.71 -11.77
N HIS A 234 25.68 9.07 -12.45
CA HIS A 234 25.40 8.04 -13.45
C HIS A 234 26.52 6.99 -13.43
N SER A 235 26.42 6.06 -12.48
CA SER A 235 27.35 4.95 -12.30
C SER A 235 26.82 3.64 -12.87
N GLY A 236 25.48 3.55 -13.07
CA GLY A 236 24.80 2.39 -13.66
C GLY A 236 24.91 2.32 -15.19
N SER A 237 24.34 1.26 -15.78
CA SER A 237 24.25 1.07 -17.22
C SER A 237 22.90 1.45 -17.84
N GLY A 238 21.92 1.82 -17.03
CA GLY A 238 20.65 2.37 -17.50
C GLY A 238 20.84 3.70 -18.25
N ASN A 239 19.85 4.10 -19.03
CA ASN A 239 19.92 5.30 -19.86
C ASN A 239 18.76 6.26 -19.54
N ILE A 240 18.97 7.55 -19.86
CA ILE A 240 17.89 8.53 -19.92
C ILE A 240 17.40 8.65 -21.37
N ILE A 241 16.07 8.54 -21.57
CA ILE A 241 15.46 8.41 -22.90
C ILE A 241 14.26 9.35 -23.01
N SER A 242 14.24 10.21 -24.00
CA SER A 242 13.07 11.03 -24.32
C SER A 242 12.03 10.20 -25.09
N LEU A 243 10.77 10.27 -24.72
CA LEU A 243 9.61 9.67 -25.39
C LEU A 243 9.01 10.59 -26.44
#